data_ec70f9981f6a46ddfb8db8661324dd44
#
_entry.id   ec70f9981f6a46ddfb8db8661324dd44
#
_cell.length_a   1.000
_cell.length_b   1.000
_cell.length_c   1.000
_cell.angle_alpha   90.00
_cell.angle_beta   90.00
_cell.angle_gamma   90.00
#
_symmetry.space_group_name_H-M   'P 1'
#
loop_
_entity.id
_entity.type
_entity.pdbx_description
1 polymer ?
#
loop_
_entity_poly.entity_id
_entity_poly.type
_entity_poly.pdbx_seq_one_letter_code
_entity_poly.pdbx_strand_id
1 'polypeptide(L)'
;IHHKEFFMKAYLALISTAAIALSACSQEPAKPAADTAPAAASATASAPAAEASAAAASEAAPAAAVDEACSTVVSSDDAMKFDTADINISKACKTFTITLKHVGKMPKAAMGHNIVITKTEDVDAVDKEGGAAGVDNDFVKADDPRIVAHTKLIGGGEETSITIDTSKFAAGNKYEFFCSFPGHIAMMRGNVNLVD
;
A
#
# COMPACT_ATOMS: atom_id res chain seq x y z
N ILE A 1 -17.93 32.41 42.70
CA ILE A 1 -17.08 32.51 43.90
C ILE A 1 -16.32 31.17 44.04
N HIS A 2 -15.00 31.30 44.14
CA HIS A 2 -13.95 30.31 44.52
C HIS A 2 -13.52 29.34 43.43
N HIS A 3 -12.38 29.64 42.81
CA HIS A 3 -11.01 29.27 43.19
C HIS A 3 -10.72 27.76 43.10
N LYS A 4 -9.91 27.36 42.16
CA LYS A 4 -8.59 26.78 42.47
C LYS A 4 -7.68 26.76 41.24
N GLU A 5 -6.87 27.74 41.14
CA GLU A 5 -5.51 27.73 40.64
C GLU A 5 -4.68 26.64 41.33
N PHE A 6 -3.54 26.35 40.73
CA PHE A 6 -2.41 25.56 41.22
C PHE A 6 -2.35 24.08 40.80
N PHE A 7 -1.55 23.78 39.79
CA PHE A 7 -0.23 23.21 40.04
C PHE A 7 0.63 23.26 38.76
N MET A 8 1.34 24.36 38.66
CA MET A 8 2.54 24.46 37.84
C MET A 8 3.69 23.90 38.69
N LYS A 9 4.24 22.77 38.34
CA LYS A 9 5.54 22.33 38.85
C LYS A 9 6.45 22.02 37.69
N ALA A 10 7.35 22.97 37.49
CA ALA A 10 8.57 22.86 36.73
C ALA A 10 9.41 21.66 37.21
N TYR A 11 9.89 20.85 36.31
CA TYR A 11 11.08 20.06 36.47
C TYR A 11 12.11 20.50 35.42
N LEU A 12 12.96 21.39 35.91
CA LEU A 12 14.24 21.73 35.30
C LEU A 12 15.29 20.70 35.76
N ALA A 13 16.20 20.43 34.85
CA ALA A 13 17.58 19.94 35.03
C ALA A 13 17.78 18.44 35.18
N LEU A 14 18.43 17.87 34.15
CA LEU A 14 19.77 17.32 34.32
C LEU A 14 20.40 17.08 32.94
N ILE A 15 21.32 17.98 32.63
CA ILE A 15 22.30 17.86 31.53
C ILE A 15 23.33 16.84 31.99
N SER A 16 23.48 15.75 31.24
CA SER A 16 24.63 14.86 31.36
C SER A 16 25.31 14.76 30.02
N THR A 17 26.40 15.50 29.91
CA THR A 17 27.45 15.39 28.89
C THR A 17 28.18 14.06 29.03
N ALA A 18 28.12 13.22 28.03
CA ALA A 18 29.04 12.11 27.85
C ALA A 18 29.71 12.23 26.49
N ALA A 19 30.89 12.80 26.49
CA ALA A 19 31.85 12.72 25.40
C ALA A 19 32.45 11.32 25.38
N ILE A 20 32.31 10.59 24.29
CA ILE A 20 33.08 9.40 24.05
C ILE A 20 33.80 9.48 22.70
N ALA A 21 35.09 9.29 22.83
CA ALA A 21 36.17 9.43 21.90
C ALA A 21 36.02 8.73 20.55
N LEU A 22 36.55 9.41 19.52
CA LEU A 22 36.93 8.85 18.24
C LEU A 22 38.04 7.78 18.46
N SER A 23 37.81 6.57 17.97
CA SER A 23 38.88 5.64 17.62
C SER A 23 38.86 5.46 16.10
N ALA A 24 39.77 6.14 15.46
CA ALA A 24 40.14 5.91 14.06
C ALA A 24 40.99 4.62 14.04
N CYS A 25 40.52 3.60 13.32
CA CYS A 25 41.38 2.54 12.81
C CYS A 25 41.43 2.64 11.30
N SER A 26 42.49 3.25 10.87
CA SER A 26 43.04 3.22 9.51
C SER A 26 43.50 1.80 9.19
N GLN A 27 42.98 1.19 8.14
CA GLN A 27 43.66 0.08 7.48
C GLN A 27 43.78 0.38 6.00
N GLU A 28 45.03 0.44 5.59
CA GLU A 28 45.61 0.70 4.30
C GLU A 28 45.38 -0.47 3.31
N PRO A 29 45.31 -0.22 2.01
CA PRO A 29 45.00 -1.26 1.02
C PRO A 29 46.23 -2.01 0.58
N ALA A 30 46.16 -3.34 0.63
CA ALA A 30 47.17 -4.21 0.02
C ALA A 30 46.92 -4.36 -1.50
N LYS A 31 47.96 -4.06 -2.25
CA LYS A 31 48.08 -4.11 -3.71
C LYS A 31 48.34 -5.57 -4.18
N PRO A 32 48.00 -5.88 -5.45
CA PRO A 32 47.87 -7.23 -5.98
C PRO A 32 49.19 -7.87 -6.41
N ALA A 33 49.24 -9.16 -6.32
CA ALA A 33 50.25 -9.97 -7.02
C ALA A 33 49.57 -10.75 -8.15
N ALA A 34 50.12 -10.52 -9.33
CA ALA A 34 49.80 -11.22 -10.57
C ALA A 34 50.47 -12.59 -10.63
N ASP A 35 49.94 -13.37 -11.52
CA ASP A 35 50.52 -14.43 -12.34
C ASP A 35 50.00 -15.83 -12.06
N THR A 36 49.34 -16.40 -12.99
CA THR A 36 49.73 -17.40 -13.97
C THR A 36 48.47 -18.12 -14.51
N ALA A 37 48.17 -17.92 -15.77
CA ALA A 37 47.46 -18.93 -16.55
C ALA A 37 48.46 -19.98 -17.03
N PRO A 38 48.11 -21.22 -17.36
CA PRO A 38 47.48 -21.49 -18.63
C PRO A 38 46.54 -22.73 -18.71
N ALA A 39 45.93 -22.81 -19.88
CA ALA A 39 45.54 -23.98 -20.69
C ALA A 39 44.14 -24.58 -20.52
N ALA A 40 43.37 -24.23 -21.46
CA ALA A 40 42.50 -25.02 -22.38
C ALA A 40 42.15 -26.47 -22.02
N ALA A 41 40.83 -26.72 -21.96
CA ALA A 41 40.23 -27.94 -22.48
C ALA A 41 38.82 -27.63 -22.96
N SER A 42 38.65 -27.74 -24.26
CA SER A 42 37.39 -27.80 -24.96
C SER A 42 36.62 -29.05 -24.56
N ALA A 43 35.34 -28.92 -24.26
CA ALA A 43 34.38 -30.02 -24.38
C ALA A 43 32.96 -29.43 -24.62
N THR A 44 32.59 -29.46 -25.87
CA THR A 44 31.33 -29.92 -26.51
C THR A 44 30.01 -29.71 -25.76
N ALA A 45 29.19 -28.95 -26.44
CA ALA A 45 27.75 -28.92 -26.59
C ALA A 45 26.92 -30.00 -25.85
N SER A 46 25.91 -29.52 -25.16
CA SER A 46 24.56 -30.08 -25.24
C SER A 46 23.59 -29.04 -24.66
N ALA A 47 22.79 -28.46 -25.50
CA ALA A 47 21.55 -27.78 -25.10
C ALA A 47 20.50 -28.86 -24.81
N PRO A 48 19.68 -28.66 -23.80
CA PRO A 48 18.30 -29.11 -23.89
C PRO A 48 17.33 -27.93 -23.73
N ALA A 49 16.46 -27.93 -24.73
CA ALA A 49 15.04 -27.62 -24.67
C ALA A 49 14.56 -26.52 -23.70
N ALA A 50 14.06 -25.46 -24.30
CA ALA A 50 13.11 -24.52 -23.75
C ALA A 50 11.87 -25.29 -23.25
N GLU A 51 11.70 -25.38 -21.95
CA GLU A 51 10.38 -25.57 -21.38
C GLU A 51 9.70 -24.21 -21.25
N ALA A 52 8.77 -24.00 -22.14
CA ALA A 52 7.80 -22.92 -22.06
C ALA A 52 6.98 -23.13 -20.79
N SER A 53 7.30 -22.36 -19.75
CA SER A 53 6.42 -22.21 -18.61
C SER A 53 5.19 -21.47 -19.09
N ALA A 54 4.10 -22.21 -19.23
CA ALA A 54 2.79 -21.68 -19.57
C ALA A 54 2.43 -20.63 -18.52
N ALA A 55 2.34 -19.38 -18.94
CA ALA A 55 1.66 -18.34 -18.22
C ALA A 55 0.22 -18.83 -18.01
N ALA A 56 -0.11 -19.11 -16.76
CA ALA A 56 -1.50 -19.29 -16.37
C ALA A 56 -2.19 -17.95 -16.62
N ALA A 57 -2.91 -17.90 -17.72
CA ALA A 57 -3.88 -16.84 -17.97
C ALA A 57 -4.88 -16.91 -16.81
N SER A 58 -4.80 -15.93 -15.93
CA SER A 58 -5.87 -15.67 -14.97
C SER A 58 -7.09 -15.31 -15.80
N GLU A 59 -8.05 -16.22 -15.80
CA GLU A 59 -9.33 -16.08 -16.45
C GLU A 59 -10.02 -14.85 -15.86
N ALA A 60 -10.01 -13.75 -16.60
CA ALA A 60 -10.81 -12.59 -16.31
C ALA A 60 -12.26 -13.04 -16.44
N ALA A 61 -12.95 -13.09 -15.30
CA ALA A 61 -14.41 -13.24 -15.30
C ALA A 61 -15.00 -12.19 -16.25
N PRO A 62 -16.05 -12.53 -17.05
CA PRO A 62 -16.63 -11.60 -18.00
C PRO A 62 -17.10 -10.36 -17.23
N ALA A 63 -16.58 -9.21 -17.62
CA ALA A 63 -17.03 -7.92 -17.13
C ALA A 63 -18.51 -7.80 -17.52
N ALA A 64 -19.39 -8.01 -16.54
CA ALA A 64 -20.76 -7.56 -16.68
C ALA A 64 -20.69 -6.07 -17.02
N ALA A 65 -21.46 -5.61 -18.00
CA ALA A 65 -21.51 -4.22 -18.40
C ALA A 65 -21.80 -3.41 -17.16
N VAL A 66 -20.76 -2.75 -16.63
CA VAL A 66 -20.88 -1.86 -15.47
C VAL A 66 -21.58 -0.61 -15.95
N ASP A 67 -22.71 -0.31 -15.33
CA ASP A 67 -23.40 0.96 -15.54
C ASP A 67 -22.41 2.07 -15.14
N GLU A 68 -22.05 2.94 -16.09
CA GLU A 68 -21.11 4.03 -15.84
C GLU A 68 -21.56 4.93 -14.68
N ALA A 69 -22.86 5.01 -14.44
CA ALA A 69 -23.41 5.73 -13.29
C ALA A 69 -23.11 5.03 -11.95
N CYS A 70 -22.82 3.72 -11.95
CA CYS A 70 -22.58 2.92 -10.76
C CYS A 70 -21.13 2.38 -10.71
N SER A 71 -20.21 3.11 -11.32
CA SER A 71 -18.78 2.75 -11.30
C SER A 71 -17.89 3.97 -11.30
N THR A 72 -16.64 3.77 -10.87
CA THR A 72 -15.58 4.77 -10.99
C THR A 72 -14.24 4.10 -11.18
N VAL A 73 -13.32 4.83 -11.82
CA VAL A 73 -11.92 4.43 -11.93
C VAL A 73 -11.09 5.40 -11.10
N VAL A 74 -10.21 4.86 -10.27
CA VAL A 74 -9.23 5.60 -9.49
C VAL A 74 -7.85 5.19 -9.98
N SER A 75 -7.03 6.15 -10.36
CA SER A 75 -5.64 5.90 -10.75
C SER A 75 -4.69 6.24 -9.61
N SER A 76 -3.61 5.47 -9.52
CA SER A 76 -2.50 5.72 -8.60
C SER A 76 -1.19 5.67 -9.37
N ASP A 77 -0.13 6.25 -8.83
CA ASP A 77 1.18 6.33 -9.47
C ASP A 77 2.34 6.11 -8.49
N ASP A 78 3.57 6.13 -9.02
CA ASP A 78 4.79 5.96 -8.22
C ASP A 78 5.10 7.18 -7.31
N ALA A 79 4.27 8.23 -7.33
CA ALA A 79 4.38 9.39 -6.43
C ALA A 79 3.52 9.27 -5.17
N MET A 80 3.00 8.09 -4.87
CA MET A 80 2.16 7.79 -3.69
C MET A 80 0.93 8.69 -3.62
N LYS A 81 0.14 8.73 -4.68
CA LYS A 81 -1.11 9.51 -4.68
C LYS A 81 -2.18 8.84 -5.52
N PHE A 82 -3.42 9.10 -5.17
CA PHE A 82 -4.57 8.87 -6.02
C PHE A 82 -4.82 10.11 -6.90
N ASP A 83 -5.42 9.91 -8.05
CA ASP A 83 -5.83 10.99 -8.97
C ASP A 83 -7.10 11.73 -8.49
N THR A 84 -7.76 11.22 -7.46
CA THR A 84 -8.94 11.84 -6.86
C THR A 84 -8.84 11.86 -5.33
N ALA A 85 -9.46 12.87 -4.73
CA ALA A 85 -9.65 12.97 -3.29
C ALA A 85 -11.05 12.51 -2.85
N ASP A 86 -11.97 12.28 -3.78
CA ASP A 86 -13.35 11.94 -3.50
C ASP A 86 -13.84 10.81 -4.40
N ILE A 87 -14.48 9.81 -3.80
CA ILE A 87 -15.26 8.79 -4.51
C ILE A 87 -16.74 9.04 -4.20
N ASN A 88 -17.52 9.36 -5.24
CA ASN A 88 -18.94 9.61 -5.11
C ASN A 88 -19.72 8.34 -5.49
N ILE A 89 -20.46 7.79 -4.55
CA ILE A 89 -21.28 6.59 -4.71
C ILE A 89 -22.75 7.00 -4.74
N SER A 90 -23.41 6.77 -5.87
CA SER A 90 -24.85 7.06 -5.97
C SER A 90 -25.68 6.06 -5.15
N LYS A 91 -26.58 6.59 -4.35
CA LYS A 91 -27.55 5.80 -3.57
C LYS A 91 -28.58 5.10 -4.46
N ALA A 92 -28.73 5.53 -5.72
CA ALA A 92 -29.59 4.85 -6.69
C ALA A 92 -28.99 3.49 -7.12
N CYS A 93 -27.68 3.30 -6.97
CA CYS A 93 -27.01 2.05 -7.30
C CYS A 93 -27.20 1.03 -6.18
N LYS A 94 -27.60 -0.19 -6.51
CA LYS A 94 -27.57 -1.32 -5.56
C LYS A 94 -26.17 -1.80 -5.26
N THR A 95 -25.33 -1.80 -6.30
CA THR A 95 -23.92 -2.11 -6.21
C THR A 95 -23.13 -1.02 -6.92
N PHE A 96 -21.92 -0.77 -6.43
CA PHE A 96 -21.00 0.20 -7.01
C PHE A 96 -19.64 -0.44 -7.25
N THR A 97 -19.08 -0.25 -8.43
CA THR A 97 -17.78 -0.83 -8.79
C THR A 97 -16.69 0.23 -8.77
N ILE A 98 -15.61 -0.05 -8.07
CA ILE A 98 -14.41 0.78 -8.06
C ILE A 98 -13.28 -0.03 -8.73
N THR A 99 -12.68 0.54 -9.77
CA THR A 99 -11.49 -0.01 -10.42
C THR A 99 -10.29 0.83 -10.03
N LEU A 100 -9.30 0.20 -9.42
CA LEU A 100 -8.01 0.82 -9.14
C LEU A 100 -7.02 0.46 -10.26
N LYS A 101 -6.34 1.47 -10.80
CA LYS A 101 -5.26 1.31 -11.79
C LYS A 101 -3.97 1.89 -11.25
N HIS A 102 -2.88 1.14 -11.34
CA HIS A 102 -1.56 1.67 -11.03
C HIS A 102 -0.84 2.05 -12.33
N VAL A 103 -0.84 3.34 -12.67
CA VAL A 103 -0.23 3.86 -13.91
C VAL A 103 1.29 4.04 -13.83
N GLY A 104 1.89 3.77 -12.67
CA GLY A 104 3.33 3.74 -12.46
C GLY A 104 3.99 2.47 -13.01
N LYS A 105 5.25 2.26 -12.63
CA LYS A 105 6.09 1.15 -13.09
C LYS A 105 6.74 0.36 -11.96
N MET A 106 6.65 0.85 -10.72
CA MET A 106 7.31 0.20 -9.60
C MET A 106 6.61 -1.10 -9.19
N PRO A 107 7.37 -2.12 -8.78
CA PRO A 107 6.79 -3.40 -8.41
C PRO A 107 5.97 -3.29 -7.13
N LYS A 108 4.97 -4.15 -7.01
CA LYS A 108 4.04 -4.24 -5.87
C LYS A 108 4.73 -4.24 -4.50
N ALA A 109 5.87 -4.92 -4.38
CA ALA A 109 6.60 -5.00 -3.10
C ALA A 109 7.24 -3.66 -2.67
N ALA A 110 7.48 -2.73 -3.60
CA ALA A 110 8.13 -1.45 -3.33
C ALA A 110 7.16 -0.26 -3.33
N MET A 111 6.12 -0.33 -4.15
CA MET A 111 5.16 0.76 -4.38
C MET A 111 3.77 0.16 -4.69
N GLY A 112 3.35 -0.80 -3.91
CA GLY A 112 2.02 -1.38 -4.06
C GLY A 112 0.92 -0.41 -3.62
N HIS A 113 -0.21 -0.45 -4.31
CA HIS A 113 -1.39 0.33 -3.95
C HIS A 113 -2.63 -0.55 -3.87
N ASN A 114 -3.48 -0.23 -2.92
CA ASN A 114 -4.83 -0.75 -2.81
C ASN A 114 -5.80 0.38 -2.43
N ILE A 115 -7.07 0.07 -2.44
CA ILE A 115 -8.13 0.90 -1.85
C ILE A 115 -8.73 0.10 -0.72
N VAL A 116 -8.74 0.67 0.48
CA VAL A 116 -9.46 0.16 1.66
C VAL A 116 -10.48 1.20 2.05
N ILE A 117 -11.73 0.80 2.27
CA ILE A 117 -12.84 1.69 2.66
C ILE A 117 -13.31 1.33 4.05
N THR A 118 -13.33 2.32 4.94
CA THR A 118 -13.82 2.21 6.31
C THR A 118 -14.60 3.46 6.69
N LYS A 119 -15.19 3.45 7.88
CA LYS A 119 -15.59 4.71 8.50
C LYS A 119 -14.37 5.56 8.82
N THR A 120 -14.52 6.89 8.75
CA THR A 120 -13.44 7.83 9.08
C THR A 120 -12.81 7.57 10.45
N GLU A 121 -13.63 7.19 11.44
CA GLU A 121 -13.19 6.92 12.82
C GLU A 121 -12.32 5.67 12.96
N ASP A 122 -12.39 4.75 12.01
CA ASP A 122 -11.70 3.46 12.04
C ASP A 122 -10.39 3.44 11.23
N VAL A 123 -10.14 4.46 10.40
CA VAL A 123 -9.03 4.52 9.43
C VAL A 123 -7.69 4.18 10.06
N ASP A 124 -7.30 4.89 11.11
CA ASP A 124 -5.96 4.74 11.73
C ASP A 124 -5.79 3.35 12.37
N ALA A 125 -6.85 2.81 12.96
CA ALA A 125 -6.81 1.50 13.59
C ALA A 125 -6.72 0.38 12.53
N VAL A 126 -7.49 0.50 11.45
CA VAL A 126 -7.48 -0.46 10.34
C VAL A 126 -6.15 -0.44 9.59
N ASP A 127 -5.58 0.74 9.32
CA ASP A 127 -4.26 0.89 8.70
C ASP A 127 -3.17 0.22 9.53
N LYS A 128 -3.14 0.50 10.83
CA LYS A 128 -2.15 -0.09 11.75
C LYS A 128 -2.24 -1.61 11.79
N GLU A 129 -3.44 -2.17 11.86
CA GLU A 129 -3.65 -3.62 11.91
C GLU A 129 -3.39 -4.26 10.54
N GLY A 130 -3.72 -3.56 9.45
CA GLY A 130 -3.39 -3.95 8.09
C GLY A 130 -1.89 -4.05 7.86
N GLY A 131 -1.11 -3.07 8.35
CA GLY A 131 0.35 -3.12 8.31
C GLY A 131 0.92 -4.40 8.95
N ALA A 132 0.31 -4.88 10.05
CA ALA A 132 0.71 -6.12 10.71
C ALA A 132 0.31 -7.39 9.93
N ALA A 133 -0.71 -7.32 9.08
CA ALA A 133 -1.16 -8.44 8.25
C ALA A 133 -0.18 -8.78 7.11
N GLY A 134 0.63 -7.82 6.69
CA GLY A 134 1.70 -7.99 5.70
C GLY A 134 1.24 -8.07 4.25
N VAL A 135 2.22 -8.13 3.35
CA VAL A 135 2.00 -8.06 1.89
C VAL A 135 1.19 -9.23 1.34
N ASP A 136 1.31 -10.42 1.93
CA ASP A 136 0.57 -11.62 1.49
C ASP A 136 -0.94 -11.51 1.75
N ASN A 137 -1.33 -10.59 2.62
CA ASN A 137 -2.72 -10.26 2.91
C ASN A 137 -3.09 -8.86 2.39
N ASP A 138 -2.38 -8.36 1.36
CA ASP A 138 -2.62 -7.04 0.77
C ASP A 138 -2.56 -5.88 1.79
N PHE A 139 -1.86 -6.06 2.91
CA PHE A 139 -1.87 -5.16 4.07
C PHE A 139 -3.29 -4.89 4.61
N VAL A 140 -4.13 -5.90 4.58
CA VAL A 140 -5.51 -5.86 5.08
C VAL A 140 -5.70 -7.01 6.06
N LYS A 141 -6.22 -6.72 7.24
CA LYS A 141 -6.57 -7.77 8.21
C LYS A 141 -7.80 -8.51 7.73
N ALA A 142 -7.68 -9.82 7.56
CA ALA A 142 -8.80 -10.66 7.16
C ALA A 142 -9.98 -10.53 8.15
N ASP A 143 -11.20 -10.55 7.61
CA ASP A 143 -12.45 -10.55 8.37
C ASP A 143 -12.62 -9.38 9.36
N ASP A 144 -11.97 -8.24 9.09
CA ASP A 144 -12.16 -7.05 9.92
C ASP A 144 -13.52 -6.41 9.63
N PRO A 145 -14.44 -6.39 10.62
CA PRO A 145 -15.81 -5.89 10.41
C PRO A 145 -15.90 -4.38 10.16
N ARG A 146 -14.81 -3.65 10.38
CA ARG A 146 -14.72 -2.20 10.12
C ARG A 146 -14.49 -1.90 8.64
N ILE A 147 -13.99 -2.89 7.88
CA ILE A 147 -13.72 -2.74 6.45
C ILE A 147 -14.99 -2.96 5.65
N VAL A 148 -15.47 -1.92 4.99
CA VAL A 148 -16.64 -1.99 4.10
C VAL A 148 -16.30 -2.78 2.85
N ALA A 149 -15.12 -2.48 2.26
CA ALA A 149 -14.58 -3.16 1.09
C ALA A 149 -13.08 -2.84 0.93
N HIS A 150 -12.37 -3.70 0.21
CA HIS A 150 -10.99 -3.42 -0.21
C HIS A 150 -10.67 -4.09 -1.54
N THR A 151 -9.73 -3.51 -2.30
CA THR A 151 -9.14 -4.14 -3.48
C THR A 151 -7.96 -5.02 -3.08
N LYS A 152 -7.46 -5.81 -4.02
CA LYS A 152 -6.13 -6.38 -3.91
C LYS A 152 -5.07 -5.29 -3.97
N LEU A 153 -3.90 -5.58 -3.43
CA LEU A 153 -2.70 -4.77 -3.61
C LEU A 153 -2.15 -5.03 -5.03
N ILE A 154 -1.91 -3.96 -5.79
CA ILE A 154 -1.40 -4.02 -7.16
C ILE A 154 -0.09 -3.24 -7.30
N GLY A 155 0.73 -3.65 -8.26
CA GLY A 155 1.95 -2.96 -8.69
C GLY A 155 1.78 -2.20 -9.98
N GLY A 156 2.86 -1.55 -10.43
CA GLY A 156 2.86 -0.75 -11.65
C GLY A 156 2.39 -1.49 -12.89
N GLY A 157 1.48 -0.88 -13.63
CA GLY A 157 0.85 -1.45 -14.83
C GLY A 157 -0.30 -2.41 -14.56
N GLU A 158 -0.61 -2.71 -13.30
CA GLU A 158 -1.70 -3.61 -12.93
C GLU A 158 -3.00 -2.85 -12.65
N GLU A 159 -4.13 -3.57 -12.71
CA GLU A 159 -5.44 -3.08 -12.28
C GLU A 159 -6.20 -4.14 -11.48
N THR A 160 -7.11 -3.69 -10.64
CA THR A 160 -8.00 -4.53 -9.84
C THR A 160 -9.33 -3.82 -9.62
N SER A 161 -10.39 -4.56 -9.37
CA SER A 161 -11.71 -4.00 -9.14
C SER A 161 -12.38 -4.65 -7.94
N ILE A 162 -13.24 -3.87 -7.27
CA ILE A 162 -14.19 -4.37 -6.27
C ILE A 162 -15.59 -3.89 -6.60
N THR A 163 -16.57 -4.74 -6.33
CA THR A 163 -17.98 -4.38 -6.37
C THR A 163 -18.54 -4.38 -4.96
N ILE A 164 -19.13 -3.27 -4.56
CA ILE A 164 -19.60 -3.01 -3.20
C ILE A 164 -21.12 -2.95 -3.21
N ASP A 165 -21.76 -3.66 -2.30
CA ASP A 165 -23.18 -3.45 -2.02
C ASP A 165 -23.34 -2.12 -1.28
N THR A 166 -24.08 -1.19 -1.87
CA THR A 166 -24.25 0.17 -1.32
C THR A 166 -25.01 0.19 0.00
N SER A 167 -25.76 -0.88 0.32
CA SER A 167 -26.42 -1.03 1.62
C SER A 167 -25.46 -1.15 2.81
N LYS A 168 -24.16 -1.45 2.54
CA LYS A 168 -23.12 -1.45 3.57
C LYS A 168 -22.80 -0.05 4.11
N PHE A 169 -23.18 1.00 3.38
CA PHE A 169 -22.97 2.37 3.82
C PHE A 169 -24.17 2.87 4.63
N ALA A 170 -24.02 2.94 5.94
CA ALA A 170 -25.09 3.44 6.81
C ALA A 170 -25.20 4.96 6.74
N ALA A 171 -26.42 5.46 6.64
CA ALA A 171 -26.70 6.89 6.60
C ALA A 171 -26.14 7.61 7.86
N GLY A 172 -25.61 8.81 7.64
CA GLY A 172 -25.06 9.65 8.72
C GLY A 172 -23.63 9.31 9.12
N ASN A 173 -23.05 8.20 8.69
CA ASN A 173 -21.64 7.91 8.87
C ASN A 173 -20.80 8.63 7.80
N LYS A 174 -19.55 8.95 8.16
CA LYS A 174 -18.53 9.40 7.23
C LYS A 174 -17.63 8.24 6.88
N TYR A 175 -17.24 8.15 5.61
CA TYR A 175 -16.38 7.09 5.11
C TYR A 175 -15.18 7.69 4.39
N GLU A 176 -14.06 6.99 4.47
CA GLU A 176 -12.84 7.33 3.74
C GLU A 176 -12.34 6.11 2.99
N PHE A 177 -11.64 6.36 1.91
CA PHE A 177 -10.80 5.38 1.24
C PHE A 177 -9.33 5.74 1.45
N PHE A 178 -8.47 4.74 1.55
CA PHE A 178 -7.04 4.95 1.72
C PHE A 178 -6.25 3.75 1.18
N CYS A 179 -4.94 3.95 0.98
CA CYS A 179 -3.99 2.88 0.70
C CYS A 179 -3.35 2.39 2.00
N SER A 180 -3.45 1.11 2.28
CA SER A 180 -2.90 0.50 3.50
C SER A 180 -1.45 0.00 3.36
N PHE A 181 -0.81 0.21 2.19
CA PHE A 181 0.62 -0.05 2.07
C PHE A 181 1.40 0.81 3.09
N PRO A 182 2.39 0.25 3.81
CA PRO A 182 3.07 0.95 4.89
C PRO A 182 3.58 2.34 4.51
N GLY A 183 3.15 3.35 5.24
CA GLY A 183 3.53 4.75 5.04
C GLY A 183 2.73 5.52 3.98
N HIS A 184 1.89 4.87 3.19
CA HIS A 184 1.14 5.54 2.12
C HIS A 184 -0.07 6.34 2.61
N ILE A 185 -0.67 5.97 3.71
CA ILE A 185 -1.90 6.60 4.24
C ILE A 185 -1.78 8.11 4.42
N ALA A 186 -0.59 8.63 4.71
CA ALA A 186 -0.36 10.07 4.89
C ALA A 186 -0.66 10.89 3.62
N MET A 187 -0.51 10.28 2.43
CA MET A 187 -0.66 10.92 1.14
C MET A 187 -1.80 10.32 0.30
N MET A 188 -2.16 9.07 0.57
CA MET A 188 -3.11 8.30 -0.23
C MET A 188 -4.37 8.01 0.57
N ARG A 189 -5.21 9.01 0.73
CA ARG A 189 -6.54 8.92 1.36
C ARG A 189 -7.48 9.97 0.80
N GLY A 190 -8.77 9.71 0.90
CA GLY A 190 -9.81 10.62 0.46
C GLY A 190 -11.18 10.22 1.00
N ASN A 191 -12.20 10.98 0.63
CA ASN A 191 -13.55 10.79 1.15
C ASN A 191 -14.37 9.83 0.26
N VAL A 192 -15.26 9.10 0.88
CA VAL A 192 -16.33 8.38 0.18
C VAL A 192 -17.66 9.08 0.49
N ASN A 193 -18.25 9.67 -0.54
CA ASN A 193 -19.48 10.44 -0.44
C ASN A 193 -20.66 9.64 -0.99
N LEU A 194 -21.73 9.51 -0.21
CA LEU A 194 -23.00 8.97 -0.71
C LEU A 194 -23.81 10.12 -1.32
N VAL A 195 -24.04 10.07 -2.62
CA VAL A 195 -24.78 11.09 -3.38
C VAL A 195 -26.09 10.55 -3.89
N ASP A 196 -27.07 11.45 -4.17
CA ASP A 196 -28.39 11.10 -4.70
C ASP A 196 -28.36 10.88 -6.22
#